data_07a71ab212143171060cd00d42d29a71
#
_entry.id   07a71ab212143171060cd00d42d29a71
#
_cell.length_a   1.000
_cell.length_b   1.000
_cell.length_c   1.000
_cell.angle_alpha   90.00
_cell.angle_beta   90.00
_cell.angle_gamma   90.00
#
_symmetry.space_group_name_H-M   'P 1'
#
loop_
_entity.id
_entity.type
_entity.pdbx_description
1 polymer ?
#
loop_
_entity_poly.entity_id
_entity_poly.type
_entity_poly.pdbx_seq_one_letter_code
_entity_poly.pdbx_strand_id
1 'polypeptide(L)'
;EVAYVLYVLERLGKRYGHRKGLLGIEVLNEPISFRVYLFAPSRKQALDQGEAIGSSHVPMRFLKTFYKEAYETLRAVMDPEKLIVFHDGFRLSRWKDFFVKNGMKNVMLDVHVYLWVLDSFLHLHNLLPYQLLLRFYERQIQRAGRYTPVLVGEWCLCNRVADRYGKSSYEKDEAWRKKVYRRVARMQLKT
;
A
#
# COMPACT_ATOMS: atom_id res chain seq x y z
N GLU A 1 6.79 12.48 18.37
CA GLU A 1 5.82 11.65 17.59
C GLU A 1 6.37 10.25 17.34
N VAL A 2 7.60 10.09 16.76
CA VAL A 2 8.20 8.75 16.50
C VAL A 2 8.25 7.90 17.76
N ALA A 3 8.79 8.44 18.85
CA ALA A 3 8.86 7.71 20.12
C ALA A 3 7.50 7.21 20.62
N TYR A 4 6.44 7.99 20.39
CA TYR A 4 5.09 7.58 20.75
C TYR A 4 4.57 6.44 19.87
N VAL A 5 4.84 6.50 18.55
CA VAL A 5 4.47 5.40 17.64
C VAL A 5 5.21 4.11 18.03
N LEU A 6 6.51 4.19 18.30
CA LEU A 6 7.29 3.04 18.76
C LEU A 6 6.76 2.48 20.09
N TYR A 7 6.40 3.36 21.03
CA TYR A 7 5.75 2.94 22.28
C TYR A 7 4.44 2.19 22.03
N VAL A 8 3.59 2.69 21.12
CA VAL A 8 2.33 2.01 20.75
C VAL A 8 2.60 0.63 20.14
N LEU A 9 3.56 0.55 19.20
CA LEU A 9 3.97 -0.72 18.59
C LEU A 9 4.49 -1.71 19.63
N GLU A 10 5.32 -1.27 20.57
CA GLU A 10 5.80 -2.10 21.68
C GLU A 10 4.65 -2.64 22.52
N ARG A 11 3.68 -1.78 22.87
CA ARG A 11 2.49 -2.19 23.66
C ARG A 11 1.64 -3.21 22.90
N LEU A 12 1.45 -3.03 21.59
CA LEU A 12 0.74 -3.99 20.74
C LEU A 12 1.50 -5.32 20.67
N GLY A 13 2.81 -5.26 20.45
CA GLY A 13 3.68 -6.44 20.41
C GLY A 13 3.65 -7.23 21.72
N LYS A 14 3.79 -6.57 22.88
CA LYS A 14 3.69 -7.20 24.21
C LYS A 14 2.32 -7.85 24.44
N ARG A 15 1.25 -7.22 24.00
CA ARG A 15 -0.12 -7.70 24.24
C ARG A 15 -0.53 -8.84 23.33
N TYR A 16 -0.13 -8.81 22.08
CA TYR A 16 -0.64 -9.71 21.04
C TYR A 16 0.44 -10.57 20.36
N GLY A 17 1.71 -10.20 20.49
CA GLY A 17 2.82 -10.80 19.75
C GLY A 17 3.01 -12.31 19.96
N HIS A 18 2.47 -12.87 21.05
CA HIS A 18 2.50 -14.30 21.37
C HIS A 18 1.16 -15.03 21.10
N ARG A 19 0.15 -14.32 20.55
CA ARG A 19 -1.17 -14.91 20.29
C ARG A 19 -1.12 -15.80 19.04
N LYS A 20 -1.60 -17.03 19.15
CA LYS A 20 -1.67 -17.98 18.01
C LYS A 20 -2.46 -17.45 16.82
N GLY A 21 -3.52 -16.68 17.08
CA GLY A 21 -4.35 -16.08 16.02
C GLY A 21 -3.76 -14.84 15.35
N LEU A 22 -2.62 -14.30 15.84
CA LEU A 22 -1.93 -13.19 15.18
C LEU A 22 -0.94 -13.73 14.15
N LEU A 23 -1.05 -13.29 12.90
CA LEU A 23 -0.07 -13.56 11.85
C LEU A 23 1.13 -12.59 11.95
N GLY A 24 0.86 -11.31 12.13
CA GLY A 24 1.87 -10.27 12.20
C GLY A 24 1.28 -8.90 12.52
N ILE A 25 2.13 -7.88 12.54
CA ILE A 25 1.76 -6.48 12.75
C ILE A 25 2.29 -5.66 11.57
N GLU A 26 1.44 -4.86 10.96
CA GLU A 26 1.86 -3.83 10.03
C GLU A 26 2.19 -2.55 10.78
N VAL A 27 3.36 -1.96 10.44
CA VAL A 27 3.96 -0.88 11.21
C VAL A 27 3.29 0.46 10.93
N LEU A 28 2.96 0.73 9.67
CA LEU A 28 2.42 2.03 9.27
C LEU A 28 1.72 1.93 7.91
N ASN A 29 0.47 2.40 7.84
CA ASN A 29 -0.27 2.48 6.59
C ASN A 29 0.15 3.70 5.76
N GLU A 30 0.41 3.48 4.47
CA GLU A 30 0.61 4.49 3.40
C GLU A 30 1.50 5.70 3.76
N PRO A 31 2.75 5.52 4.19
CA PRO A 31 3.68 6.64 4.39
C PRO A 31 4.07 7.25 3.03
N ILE A 32 3.24 8.15 2.51
CA ILE A 32 3.32 8.66 1.15
C ILE A 32 4.60 9.46 0.88
N SER A 33 5.04 9.43 -0.37
CA SER A 33 6.14 10.29 -0.85
C SER A 33 5.64 11.69 -1.21
N PHE A 34 6.57 12.64 -1.31
CA PHE A 34 6.26 14.00 -1.77
C PHE A 34 5.54 14.01 -3.13
N ARG A 35 5.91 13.13 -4.06
CA ARG A 35 5.23 13.01 -5.36
C ARG A 35 3.78 12.59 -5.20
N VAL A 36 3.52 11.55 -4.39
CA VAL A 36 2.14 11.11 -4.12
C VAL A 36 1.36 12.19 -3.42
N TYR A 37 1.95 12.88 -2.43
CA TYR A 37 1.33 13.99 -1.73
C TYR A 37 0.88 15.12 -2.66
N LEU A 38 1.70 15.51 -3.65
CA LEU A 38 1.34 16.59 -4.59
C LEU A 38 0.07 16.28 -5.40
N PHE A 39 -0.20 15.00 -5.64
CA PHE A 39 -1.35 14.55 -6.43
C PHE A 39 -2.50 14.00 -5.57
N ALA A 40 -2.31 13.88 -4.25
CA ALA A 40 -3.31 13.31 -3.37
C ALA A 40 -4.51 14.27 -3.18
N PRO A 41 -5.75 13.80 -3.41
CA PRO A 41 -6.95 14.57 -3.11
C PRO A 41 -7.04 14.99 -1.64
N SER A 42 -6.51 14.19 -0.73
CA SER A 42 -6.47 14.41 0.72
C SER A 42 -5.87 15.77 1.13
N ARG A 43 -4.98 16.34 0.32
CA ARG A 43 -4.43 17.69 0.56
C ARG A 43 -5.52 18.77 0.68
N LYS A 44 -6.61 18.62 -0.09
CA LYS A 44 -7.74 19.58 -0.09
C LYS A 44 -8.81 19.23 0.95
N GLN A 45 -8.76 18.02 1.51
CA GLN A 45 -9.78 17.49 2.41
C GLN A 45 -9.33 17.43 3.87
N ALA A 46 -8.10 17.88 4.17
CA ALA A 46 -7.64 17.94 5.55
C ALA A 46 -8.55 18.85 6.38
N LEU A 47 -9.03 18.36 7.52
CA LEU A 47 -9.87 19.13 8.45
C LEU A 47 -9.14 20.32 9.02
N ASP A 48 -7.85 20.20 9.24
CA ASP A 48 -6.94 21.28 9.61
C ASP A 48 -5.83 21.43 8.56
N GLN A 49 -5.83 22.55 7.85
CA GLN A 49 -4.84 22.87 6.82
C GLN A 49 -3.45 23.14 7.42
N GLY A 50 -3.39 23.66 8.65
CA GLY A 50 -2.14 23.93 9.36
C GLY A 50 -1.43 22.63 9.76
N GLU A 51 -2.14 21.67 10.33
CA GLU A 51 -1.61 20.34 10.66
C GLU A 51 -1.24 19.55 9.41
N ALA A 52 -2.02 19.67 8.33
CA ALA A 52 -1.73 19.02 7.06
C ALA A 52 -0.41 19.48 6.43
N ILE A 53 0.02 20.71 6.63
CA ILE A 53 1.30 21.22 6.13
C ILE A 53 2.47 20.49 6.80
N GLY A 54 2.39 20.22 8.10
CA GLY A 54 3.43 19.52 8.86
C GLY A 54 3.53 18.01 8.55
N SER A 55 2.44 17.38 8.09
CA SER A 55 2.33 15.94 7.88
C SER A 55 2.31 15.50 6.40
N SER A 56 2.80 16.34 5.51
CA SER A 56 2.57 16.22 4.06
C SER A 56 3.17 14.98 3.38
N HIS A 57 4.33 14.53 3.82
CA HIS A 57 4.98 13.34 3.22
C HIS A 57 6.08 12.79 4.14
N VAL A 58 6.43 11.52 3.93
CA VAL A 58 7.50 10.85 4.68
C VAL A 58 8.73 10.66 3.78
N PRO A 59 9.86 11.35 4.05
CA PRO A 59 11.10 11.17 3.30
C PRO A 59 11.62 9.73 3.39
N MET A 60 12.16 9.18 2.30
CA MET A 60 12.61 7.79 2.24
C MET A 60 13.70 7.46 3.27
N ARG A 61 14.62 8.41 3.52
CA ARG A 61 15.68 8.23 4.53
C ARG A 61 15.09 8.09 5.93
N PHE A 62 14.15 8.97 6.27
CA PHE A 62 13.44 8.92 7.54
C PHE A 62 12.68 7.61 7.70
N LEU A 63 11.91 7.20 6.66
CA LEU A 63 11.14 5.98 6.70
C LEU A 63 12.00 4.73 6.90
N LYS A 64 13.16 4.67 6.26
CA LYS A 64 14.11 3.56 6.45
C LYS A 64 14.69 3.51 7.86
N THR A 65 14.99 4.65 8.47
CA THR A 65 15.44 4.72 9.88
C THR A 65 14.32 4.26 10.81
N PHE A 66 13.12 4.82 10.65
CA PHE A 66 11.94 4.45 11.44
C PHE A 66 11.62 2.95 11.33
N TYR A 67 11.70 2.36 10.14
CA TYR A 67 11.43 0.93 9.97
C TYR A 67 12.46 0.02 10.66
N LYS A 68 13.71 0.44 10.76
CA LYS A 68 14.70 -0.27 11.58
C LYS A 68 14.34 -0.24 13.06
N GLU A 69 14.04 0.94 13.58
CA GLU A 69 13.66 1.13 14.99
C GLU A 69 12.37 0.36 15.32
N ALA A 70 11.36 0.41 14.43
CA ALA A 70 10.11 -0.33 14.59
C ALA A 70 10.33 -1.85 14.54
N TYR A 71 11.21 -2.34 13.66
CA TYR A 71 11.59 -3.75 13.62
C TYR A 71 12.21 -4.20 14.94
N GLU A 72 13.21 -3.48 15.42
CA GLU A 72 13.90 -3.78 16.69
C GLU A 72 12.93 -3.77 17.86
N THR A 73 12.06 -2.75 17.94
CA THR A 73 11.04 -2.59 18.97
C THR A 73 10.07 -3.78 18.99
N LEU A 74 9.52 -4.14 17.85
CA LEU A 74 8.55 -5.25 17.75
C LEU A 74 9.24 -6.61 17.95
N ARG A 75 10.44 -6.81 17.41
CA ARG A 75 11.14 -8.08 17.52
C ARG A 75 11.60 -8.39 18.93
N ALA A 76 11.82 -7.37 19.74
CA ALA A 76 12.15 -7.54 21.17
C ALA A 76 10.97 -8.08 22.00
N VAL A 77 9.73 -7.98 21.52
CA VAL A 77 8.51 -8.27 22.30
C VAL A 77 7.51 -9.20 21.60
N MET A 78 7.81 -9.66 20.40
CA MET A 78 6.98 -10.60 19.63
C MET A 78 7.70 -11.93 19.43
N ASP A 79 6.94 -13.00 19.27
CA ASP A 79 7.51 -14.29 18.84
C ASP A 79 8.27 -14.12 17.51
N PRO A 80 9.45 -14.74 17.37
CA PRO A 80 10.31 -14.52 16.21
C PRO A 80 9.69 -14.97 14.89
N GLU A 81 8.74 -15.90 14.88
CA GLU A 81 8.03 -16.36 13.68
C GLU A 81 6.92 -15.41 13.21
N LYS A 82 6.47 -14.47 14.05
CA LYS A 82 5.45 -13.49 13.64
C LYS A 82 5.99 -12.54 12.58
N LEU A 83 5.15 -12.21 11.62
CA LEU A 83 5.51 -11.25 10.58
C LEU A 83 5.53 -9.82 11.11
N ILE A 84 6.48 -9.04 10.61
CA ILE A 84 6.42 -7.58 10.68
C ILE A 84 6.25 -7.09 9.26
N VAL A 85 5.14 -6.39 9.01
CA VAL A 85 4.75 -5.93 7.68
C VAL A 85 5.09 -4.46 7.55
N PHE A 86 5.67 -4.08 6.42
CA PHE A 86 6.08 -2.71 6.12
C PHE A 86 5.47 -2.27 4.80
N HIS A 87 4.72 -1.19 4.81
CA HIS A 87 4.18 -0.61 3.59
C HIS A 87 5.30 0.04 2.75
N ASP A 88 5.26 -0.13 1.43
CA ASP A 88 6.30 0.36 0.52
C ASP A 88 6.33 1.89 0.35
N GLY A 89 5.29 2.58 0.82
CA GLY A 89 5.13 4.03 0.65
C GLY A 89 5.04 4.47 -0.80
N PHE A 90 4.49 3.61 -1.67
CA PHE A 90 4.42 3.77 -3.14
C PHE A 90 5.80 3.93 -3.80
N ARG A 91 6.83 3.27 -3.24
CA ARG A 91 8.24 3.35 -3.66
C ARG A 91 8.90 1.98 -3.70
N LEU A 92 8.19 0.96 -4.18
CA LEU A 92 8.57 -0.45 -4.13
C LEU A 92 10.03 -0.71 -4.57
N SER A 93 10.46 -0.06 -5.67
CA SER A 93 11.84 -0.20 -6.16
C SER A 93 12.94 0.27 -5.20
N ARG A 94 12.58 1.05 -4.16
CA ARG A 94 13.53 1.59 -3.18
C ARG A 94 13.83 0.62 -2.05
N TRP A 95 13.09 -0.49 -1.95
CA TRP A 95 13.21 -1.45 -0.86
C TRP A 95 14.09 -2.65 -1.21
N LYS A 96 14.20 -3.06 -2.49
CA LYS A 96 15.06 -4.16 -2.97
C LYS A 96 15.52 -5.09 -1.82
N ASP A 97 16.79 -5.03 -1.50
CA ASP A 97 17.53 -5.82 -0.52
C ASP A 97 17.62 -5.15 0.88
N PHE A 98 16.86 -4.09 1.12
CA PHE A 98 16.96 -3.31 2.36
C PHE A 98 16.79 -4.17 3.63
N PHE A 99 15.76 -4.99 3.67
CA PHE A 99 15.47 -5.83 4.84
C PHE A 99 16.54 -6.91 5.04
N VAL A 100 16.95 -7.56 3.95
CA VAL A 100 18.01 -8.59 3.99
C VAL A 100 19.33 -7.99 4.42
N LYS A 101 19.74 -6.85 3.86
CA LYS A 101 20.98 -6.16 4.22
C LYS A 101 21.04 -5.67 5.68
N ASN A 102 19.88 -5.44 6.29
CA ASN A 102 19.79 -5.06 7.69
C ASN A 102 19.48 -6.25 8.61
N GLY A 103 19.59 -7.50 8.12
CA GLY A 103 19.39 -8.70 8.93
C GLY A 103 17.95 -8.90 9.44
N MET A 104 16.98 -8.22 8.86
CA MET A 104 15.58 -8.31 9.27
C MET A 104 14.97 -9.61 8.78
N LYS A 105 14.50 -10.45 9.70
CA LYS A 105 13.88 -11.76 9.43
C LYS A 105 12.36 -11.70 9.66
N ASN A 106 11.64 -12.58 8.96
CA ASN A 106 10.18 -12.69 9.06
C ASN A 106 9.49 -11.33 8.83
N VAL A 107 9.89 -10.68 7.75
CA VAL A 107 9.34 -9.42 7.27
C VAL A 107 8.60 -9.62 5.95
N MET A 108 7.59 -8.81 5.71
CA MET A 108 6.82 -8.76 4.48
C MET A 108 6.67 -7.30 4.04
N LEU A 109 6.73 -7.07 2.75
CA LEU A 109 6.52 -5.74 2.19
C LEU A 109 5.10 -5.65 1.66
N ASP A 110 4.33 -4.70 2.15
CA ASP A 110 2.99 -4.42 1.67
C ASP A 110 3.00 -3.37 0.56
N VAL A 111 2.19 -3.61 -0.48
CA VAL A 111 1.99 -2.70 -1.60
C VAL A 111 0.51 -2.51 -1.86
N HIS A 112 0.11 -1.28 -2.12
CA HIS A 112 -1.25 -0.93 -2.51
C HIS A 112 -1.32 -0.66 -4.00
N VAL A 113 -2.20 -1.35 -4.71
CA VAL A 113 -2.31 -1.28 -6.17
C VAL A 113 -3.68 -0.75 -6.58
N TYR A 114 -3.73 0.55 -6.88
CA TYR A 114 -4.95 1.22 -7.28
C TYR A 114 -4.93 1.62 -8.76
N LEU A 115 -5.83 1.04 -9.55
CA LEU A 115 -5.94 1.34 -10.98
C LEU A 115 -6.52 2.71 -11.25
N TRP A 116 -7.41 3.21 -10.39
CA TRP A 116 -8.05 4.52 -10.52
C TRP A 116 -7.05 5.69 -10.52
N VAL A 117 -5.83 5.47 -10.06
CA VAL A 117 -4.76 6.48 -10.14
C VAL A 117 -4.55 6.97 -11.58
N LEU A 118 -4.69 6.10 -12.57
CA LEU A 118 -4.62 6.51 -13.98
C LEU A 118 -5.75 7.45 -14.37
N ASP A 119 -6.92 7.31 -13.77
CA ASP A 119 -8.09 8.14 -14.06
C ASP A 119 -7.92 9.60 -13.62
N SER A 120 -6.99 9.84 -12.68
CA SER A 120 -6.64 11.18 -12.22
C SER A 120 -5.85 11.98 -13.27
N PHE A 121 -5.22 11.28 -14.21
CA PHE A 121 -4.37 11.90 -15.23
C PHE A 121 -4.89 11.71 -16.65
N LEU A 122 -5.68 10.66 -16.89
CA LEU A 122 -6.08 10.24 -18.23
C LEU A 122 -7.60 10.01 -18.30
N HIS A 123 -8.21 10.45 -19.41
CA HIS A 123 -9.60 10.14 -19.74
C HIS A 123 -9.66 8.76 -20.43
N LEU A 124 -9.70 7.70 -19.63
CA LEU A 124 -9.62 6.34 -20.16
C LEU A 124 -10.97 5.83 -20.67
N HIS A 125 -10.96 5.21 -21.83
CA HIS A 125 -12.13 4.64 -22.50
C HIS A 125 -12.08 3.12 -22.67
N ASN A 126 -10.97 2.50 -22.33
CA ASN A 126 -10.77 1.05 -22.40
C ASN A 126 -9.81 0.55 -21.32
N LEU A 127 -9.71 -0.77 -21.16
CA LEU A 127 -8.94 -1.39 -20.08
C LEU A 127 -7.44 -1.60 -20.38
N LEU A 128 -6.98 -1.27 -21.59
CA LEU A 128 -5.58 -1.50 -21.96
C LEU A 128 -4.56 -0.75 -21.06
N PRO A 129 -4.76 0.56 -20.76
CA PRO A 129 -3.83 1.26 -19.87
C PRO A 129 -3.74 0.63 -18.48
N TYR A 130 -4.86 0.15 -17.92
CA TYR A 130 -4.84 -0.55 -16.64
C TYR A 130 -4.08 -1.88 -16.71
N GLN A 131 -4.20 -2.63 -17.82
CA GLN A 131 -3.41 -3.84 -18.03
C GLN A 131 -1.92 -3.56 -18.08
N LEU A 132 -1.51 -2.47 -18.73
CA LEU A 132 -0.11 -2.05 -18.80
C LEU A 132 0.42 -1.65 -17.41
N LEU A 133 -0.38 -0.94 -16.63
CA LEU A 133 -0.04 -0.59 -15.24
C LEU A 133 0.11 -1.85 -14.39
N LEU A 134 -0.82 -2.80 -14.48
CA LEU A 134 -0.73 -4.07 -13.75
C LEU A 134 0.54 -4.86 -14.10
N ARG A 135 0.87 -4.98 -15.40
CA ARG A 135 2.13 -5.62 -15.83
C ARG A 135 3.37 -4.89 -15.30
N PHE A 136 3.30 -3.58 -15.16
CA PHE A 136 4.37 -2.81 -14.53
C PHE A 136 4.50 -3.18 -13.04
N TYR A 137 3.38 -3.18 -12.29
CA TYR A 137 3.37 -3.61 -10.89
C TYR A 137 3.84 -5.05 -10.72
N GLU A 138 3.34 -5.98 -11.52
CA GLU A 138 3.76 -7.38 -11.52
C GLU A 138 5.29 -7.51 -11.59
N ARG A 139 5.92 -6.84 -12.56
CA ARG A 139 7.39 -6.85 -12.70
C ARG A 139 8.10 -6.26 -11.47
N GLN A 140 7.55 -5.21 -10.87
CA GLN A 140 8.13 -4.62 -9.66
C GLN A 140 7.98 -5.54 -8.45
N ILE A 141 6.81 -6.14 -8.28
CA ILE A 141 6.53 -7.13 -7.22
C ILE A 141 7.45 -8.34 -7.35
N GLN A 142 7.57 -8.92 -8.54
CA GLN A 142 8.47 -10.04 -8.81
C GLN A 142 9.95 -9.70 -8.51
N ARG A 143 10.37 -8.48 -8.83
CA ARG A 143 11.74 -8.04 -8.52
C ARG A 143 11.98 -7.87 -7.02
N ALA A 144 11.04 -7.27 -6.30
CA ALA A 144 11.11 -7.11 -4.85
C ALA A 144 11.01 -8.47 -4.14
N GLY A 145 10.12 -9.34 -4.60
CA GLY A 145 9.87 -10.68 -4.08
C GLY A 145 11.08 -11.63 -4.10
N ARG A 146 12.10 -11.31 -4.88
CA ARG A 146 13.39 -12.04 -4.85
C ARG A 146 14.16 -11.85 -3.53
N TYR A 147 13.86 -10.82 -2.79
CA TYR A 147 14.56 -10.44 -1.57
C TYR A 147 13.67 -10.50 -0.34
N THR A 148 12.40 -10.09 -0.49
CA THR A 148 11.44 -9.97 0.61
C THR A 148 10.06 -10.36 0.08
N PRO A 149 9.29 -11.24 0.77
CA PRO A 149 7.92 -11.52 0.39
C PRO A 149 7.09 -10.25 0.24
N VAL A 150 6.25 -10.19 -0.78
CA VAL A 150 5.40 -9.03 -1.07
C VAL A 150 3.94 -9.44 -0.94
N LEU A 151 3.18 -8.64 -0.21
CA LEU A 151 1.72 -8.69 -0.09
C LEU A 151 1.14 -7.55 -0.93
N VAL A 152 0.05 -7.79 -1.62
CA VAL A 152 -0.83 -6.73 -2.11
C VAL A 152 -1.95 -6.58 -1.09
N GLY A 153 -1.76 -5.69 -0.11
CA GLY A 153 -2.66 -5.52 1.02
C GLY A 153 -3.92 -4.77 0.65
N GLU A 154 -3.82 -3.84 -0.30
CA GLU A 154 -4.98 -3.10 -0.75
C GLU A 154 -5.06 -3.00 -2.28
N TRP A 155 -6.28 -3.17 -2.79
CA TRP A 155 -6.63 -2.99 -4.19
C TRP A 155 -8.13 -2.75 -4.34
N CYS A 156 -8.56 -2.19 -5.46
CA CYS A 156 -9.97 -1.99 -5.71
C CYS A 156 -10.36 -2.17 -7.17
N LEU A 157 -11.66 -2.27 -7.43
CA LEU A 157 -12.22 -2.38 -8.79
C LEU A 157 -12.55 -1.03 -9.42
N CYS A 158 -12.39 0.07 -8.68
CA CYS A 158 -12.70 1.41 -9.15
C CYS A 158 -11.93 1.74 -10.44
N ASN A 159 -12.65 2.14 -11.47
CA ASN A 159 -12.09 2.57 -12.75
C ASN A 159 -13.12 3.35 -13.56
N ARG A 160 -12.67 4.31 -14.33
CA ARG A 160 -13.52 5.18 -15.14
C ARG A 160 -14.26 4.46 -16.28
N VAL A 161 -13.72 3.36 -16.76
CA VAL A 161 -14.37 2.57 -17.82
C VAL A 161 -15.68 1.95 -17.34
N ALA A 162 -15.75 1.59 -16.05
CA ALA A 162 -17.01 1.10 -15.45
C ALA A 162 -18.05 2.21 -15.31
N ASP A 163 -17.61 3.47 -15.13
CA ASP A 163 -18.49 4.62 -14.87
C ASP A 163 -18.90 5.36 -16.14
N ARG A 164 -18.56 4.84 -17.32
CA ARG A 164 -18.68 5.52 -18.62
C ARG A 164 -20.11 5.82 -19.05
N TYR A 165 -21.09 4.99 -18.62
CA TYR A 165 -22.48 5.18 -18.98
C TYR A 165 -23.21 5.98 -17.90
N GLY A 166 -23.07 7.31 -17.95
CA GLY A 166 -23.74 8.19 -17.02
C GLY A 166 -25.25 8.29 -17.26
N LYS A 167 -25.98 8.22 -16.18
CA LYS A 167 -27.32 8.83 -15.94
C LYS A 167 -28.56 8.40 -16.74
N SER A 168 -28.53 7.59 -17.81
CA SER A 168 -29.72 7.39 -18.64
C SER A 168 -30.47 6.06 -18.50
N SER A 169 -29.88 5.02 -17.92
CA SER A 169 -30.63 3.82 -17.52
C SER A 169 -29.83 2.96 -16.53
N TYR A 170 -30.24 2.98 -15.29
CA TYR A 170 -29.59 2.31 -14.15
C TYR A 170 -29.32 0.80 -14.40
N GLU A 171 -30.25 0.07 -15.03
CA GLU A 171 -30.13 -1.36 -15.29
C GLU A 171 -29.06 -1.71 -16.34
N LYS A 172 -28.99 -0.95 -17.44
CA LYS A 172 -27.95 -1.15 -18.47
C LYS A 172 -26.56 -0.82 -17.94
N ASP A 173 -26.47 0.21 -17.10
CA ASP A 173 -25.26 0.60 -16.43
C ASP A 173 -24.77 -0.46 -15.44
N GLU A 174 -25.67 -1.10 -14.71
CA GLU A 174 -25.31 -2.14 -13.74
C GLU A 174 -24.73 -3.38 -14.41
N ALA A 175 -25.34 -3.88 -15.47
CA ALA A 175 -24.84 -5.03 -16.24
C ALA A 175 -23.45 -4.75 -16.84
N TRP A 176 -23.25 -3.54 -17.36
CA TRP A 176 -21.94 -3.10 -17.87
C TRP A 176 -20.90 -3.03 -16.76
N ARG A 177 -21.18 -2.36 -15.64
CA ARG A 177 -20.30 -2.26 -14.47
C ARG A 177 -19.88 -3.65 -13.97
N LYS A 178 -20.83 -4.55 -13.78
CA LYS A 178 -20.54 -5.94 -13.39
C LYS A 178 -19.58 -6.63 -14.36
N LYS A 179 -19.78 -6.45 -15.67
CA LYS A 179 -18.89 -7.01 -16.71
C LYS A 179 -17.49 -6.43 -16.61
N VAL A 180 -17.36 -5.11 -16.48
CA VAL A 180 -16.07 -4.42 -16.37
C VAL A 180 -15.37 -4.81 -15.07
N TYR A 181 -16.06 -4.76 -13.92
CA TYR A 181 -15.49 -5.12 -12.63
C TYR A 181 -15.00 -6.58 -12.59
N ARG A 182 -15.78 -7.53 -13.14
CA ARG A 182 -15.33 -8.93 -13.27
C ARG A 182 -14.05 -9.05 -14.09
N ARG A 183 -13.93 -8.27 -15.15
CA ARG A 183 -12.72 -8.27 -15.99
C ARG A 183 -11.54 -7.66 -15.26
N VAL A 184 -11.73 -6.53 -14.57
CA VAL A 184 -10.71 -5.88 -13.75
C VAL A 184 -10.25 -6.79 -12.61
N ALA A 185 -11.18 -7.43 -11.89
CA ALA A 185 -10.86 -8.41 -10.86
C ALA A 185 -9.98 -9.55 -11.40
N ARG A 186 -10.38 -10.15 -12.53
CA ARG A 186 -9.58 -11.22 -13.18
C ARG A 186 -8.19 -10.76 -13.61
N MET A 187 -8.06 -9.50 -14.01
CA MET A 187 -6.76 -8.93 -14.36
C MET A 187 -5.86 -8.82 -13.13
N GLN A 188 -6.39 -8.28 -12.01
CA GLN A 188 -5.66 -8.11 -10.76
C GLN A 188 -5.30 -9.46 -10.11
N LEU A 189 -6.21 -10.43 -10.11
CA LEU A 189 -5.96 -11.76 -9.53
C LEU A 189 -4.98 -12.63 -10.34
N LYS A 190 -4.58 -12.21 -11.53
CA LYS A 190 -3.57 -12.89 -12.37
C LYS A 190 -2.18 -12.27 -12.26
N THR A 191 -2.11 -11.09 -11.62
CA THR A 191 -0.87 -10.37 -11.35
C THR A 191 -0.26 -10.81 -10.04
#